data_cb5d82301326ca87437db7e1d38be2ec
#
_entry.id   cb5d82301326ca87437db7e1d38be2ec
#
_cell.length_a   1.000
_cell.length_b   1.000
_cell.length_c   1.000
_cell.angle_alpha   90.00
_cell.angle_beta   90.00
_cell.angle_gamma   90.00
#
_symmetry.space_group_name_H-M   'P 1'
#
loop_
_entity.id
_entity.type
_entity.pdbx_description
1 polymer ?
#
loop_
_entity_poly.entity_id
_entity_poly.type
_entity_poly.pdbx_seq_one_letter_code
_entity_poly.pdbx_strand_id
1 'polypeptide(L)'
;LHYLFATNGRMPFYETYHLLEQKQTVLTYFDWLRGKVGGDFVHVMNRGMLQKFPFNEELRIYEETNFLKLYRYSKEQLFTNQIIVYTELNRQDSVSLQYRLNNSRAIRLEYIALQNIIYDFYDDYVAAGALAQIHERIRKYRFLAIAVNDYRDDELIPKNQLLQVFRILKLGYLMRMFIIIHSHIKYMFKK
;
A
#
# COMPACT_ATOMS: atom_id res chain seq x y z
N LEU A 1 -17.13 -2.50 15.80
CA LEU A 1 -17.68 -2.52 14.44
C LEU A 1 -16.83 -1.63 13.54
N HIS A 2 -16.59 -2.09 12.32
CA HIS A 2 -15.85 -1.37 11.30
C HIS A 2 -16.67 -1.43 10.01
N TYR A 3 -17.16 -0.29 9.58
CA TYR A 3 -17.95 -0.15 8.37
C TYR A 3 -17.13 0.49 7.26
N LEU A 4 -17.38 0.05 6.04
CA LEU A 4 -16.79 0.60 4.82
C LEU A 4 -17.92 1.08 3.92
N PHE A 5 -17.77 2.30 3.39
CA PHE A 5 -18.71 2.87 2.44
C PHE A 5 -17.99 3.18 1.14
N ALA A 6 -18.69 3.10 0.03
CA ALA A 6 -18.16 3.47 -1.28
C ALA A 6 -17.90 4.98 -1.37
N THR A 7 -16.97 5.35 -2.25
CA THR A 7 -16.77 6.73 -2.71
C THR A 7 -17.01 6.81 -4.21
N ASN A 8 -17.06 8.03 -4.74
CA ASN A 8 -17.05 8.25 -6.19
C ASN A 8 -15.66 8.17 -6.81
N GLY A 9 -14.63 7.82 -6.03
CA GLY A 9 -13.26 7.66 -6.48
C GLY A 9 -13.04 6.35 -7.24
N ARG A 10 -11.98 5.63 -6.89
CA ARG A 10 -11.73 4.32 -7.48
C ARG A 10 -12.81 3.33 -7.03
N MET A 11 -13.55 2.81 -8.01
CA MET A 11 -14.63 1.86 -7.76
C MET A 11 -14.16 0.69 -6.87
N PRO A 12 -14.86 0.39 -5.77
CA PRO A 12 -14.58 -0.79 -4.98
C PRO A 12 -14.77 -2.05 -5.81
N PHE A 13 -13.86 -3.01 -5.64
CA PHE A 13 -13.97 -4.31 -6.29
C PHE A 13 -13.64 -5.45 -5.33
N TYR A 14 -14.19 -6.58 -5.63
CA TYR A 14 -13.81 -7.86 -5.07
C TYR A 14 -13.38 -8.78 -6.22
N GLU A 15 -12.60 -9.83 -5.97
CA GLU A 15 -11.98 -10.69 -7.01
C GLU A 15 -12.93 -11.14 -8.12
N THR A 16 -14.17 -11.44 -7.80
CA THR A 16 -15.15 -12.02 -8.72
C THR A 16 -16.31 -11.09 -9.10
N TYR A 17 -16.44 -9.93 -8.45
CA TYR A 17 -17.54 -9.00 -8.70
C TYR A 17 -17.22 -7.58 -8.18
N HIS A 18 -17.98 -6.61 -8.68
CA HIS A 18 -17.94 -5.25 -8.14
C HIS A 18 -18.72 -5.16 -6.83
N LEU A 19 -18.09 -4.63 -5.77
CA LEU A 19 -18.76 -4.47 -4.48
C LEU A 19 -20.00 -3.57 -4.56
N LEU A 20 -20.04 -2.64 -5.53
CA LEU A 20 -21.19 -1.76 -5.73
C LEU A 20 -22.46 -2.51 -6.20
N GLU A 21 -22.34 -3.71 -6.73
CA GLU A 21 -23.48 -4.56 -7.09
C GLU A 21 -24.13 -5.20 -5.87
N GLN A 22 -23.41 -5.25 -4.75
CA GLN A 22 -23.87 -5.81 -3.50
C GLN A 22 -24.37 -4.70 -2.58
N LYS A 23 -25.56 -4.86 -1.98
CA LYS A 23 -26.04 -3.91 -0.98
C LYS A 23 -25.15 -3.88 0.25
N GLN A 24 -24.73 -5.04 0.70
CA GLN A 24 -23.83 -5.23 1.83
C GLN A 24 -22.97 -6.47 1.61
N THR A 25 -21.73 -6.43 2.04
CA THR A 25 -20.80 -7.56 1.97
C THR A 25 -19.89 -7.54 3.18
N VAL A 26 -19.68 -8.70 3.78
CA VAL A 26 -18.66 -8.85 4.83
C VAL A 26 -17.33 -9.14 4.18
N LEU A 27 -16.35 -8.30 4.46
CA LEU A 27 -14.96 -8.43 4.04
C LEU A 27 -14.14 -8.89 5.23
N THR A 28 -13.27 -9.86 5.02
CA THR A 28 -12.38 -10.38 6.06
C THR A 28 -10.99 -9.76 5.95
N TYR A 29 -10.26 -9.77 7.05
CA TYR A 29 -8.84 -9.38 7.05
C TYR A 29 -8.02 -10.15 6.01
N PHE A 30 -8.30 -11.44 5.82
CA PHE A 30 -7.58 -12.27 4.85
C PHE A 30 -7.91 -11.92 3.40
N ASP A 31 -9.09 -11.38 3.12
CA ASP A 31 -9.41 -10.91 1.76
C ASP A 31 -8.51 -9.73 1.37
N TRP A 32 -8.20 -8.85 2.31
CA TRP A 32 -7.24 -7.75 2.09
C TRP A 32 -5.83 -8.27 1.83
N LEU A 33 -5.35 -9.22 2.64
CA LEU A 33 -4.00 -9.79 2.46
C LEU A 33 -3.86 -10.52 1.13
N ARG A 34 -4.90 -11.20 0.69
CA ARG A 34 -4.93 -11.90 -0.62
C ARG A 34 -5.07 -10.95 -1.80
N GLY A 35 -5.28 -9.65 -1.56
CA GLY A 35 -5.49 -8.68 -2.63
C GLY A 35 -6.84 -8.84 -3.35
N LYS A 36 -7.79 -9.55 -2.75
CA LYS A 36 -9.13 -9.76 -3.33
C LYS A 36 -9.99 -8.52 -3.31
N VAL A 37 -9.68 -7.60 -2.43
CA VAL A 37 -10.43 -6.35 -2.20
C VAL A 37 -9.56 -5.16 -2.56
N GLY A 38 -10.14 -4.19 -3.23
CA GLY A 38 -9.50 -2.93 -3.54
C GLY A 38 -10.51 -1.85 -3.88
N GLY A 39 -10.03 -0.63 -4.07
CA GLY A 39 -10.87 0.53 -4.32
C GLY A 39 -10.66 1.61 -3.27
N ASP A 40 -11.49 2.65 -3.32
CA ASP A 40 -11.50 3.74 -2.36
C ASP A 40 -12.70 3.57 -1.41
N PHE A 41 -12.42 3.65 -0.12
CA PHE A 41 -13.44 3.45 0.91
C PHE A 41 -13.44 4.60 1.91
N VAL A 42 -14.63 4.91 2.44
CA VAL A 42 -14.76 5.68 3.67
C VAL A 42 -14.84 4.71 4.84
N HIS A 43 -13.95 4.88 5.79
CA HIS A 43 -13.88 4.05 6.98
C HIS A 43 -14.67 4.70 8.11
N VAL A 44 -15.66 4.00 8.65
CA VAL A 44 -16.40 4.40 9.84
C VAL A 44 -16.15 3.37 10.93
N MET A 45 -15.53 3.79 12.01
CA MET A 45 -15.11 2.88 13.07
C MET A 45 -15.21 3.52 14.45
N ASN A 46 -15.15 2.70 15.47
CA ASN A 46 -15.15 3.18 16.84
C ASN A 46 -13.89 4.02 17.13
N ARG A 47 -14.06 5.13 17.83
CA ARG A 47 -12.97 6.03 18.23
C ARG A 47 -11.83 5.28 18.95
N GLY A 48 -12.14 4.30 19.79
CA GLY A 48 -11.15 3.49 20.48
C GLY A 48 -10.23 2.70 19.55
N MET A 49 -10.69 2.30 18.36
CA MET A 49 -9.84 1.67 17.35
C MET A 49 -8.81 2.65 16.82
N LEU A 50 -9.23 3.88 16.49
CA LEU A 50 -8.31 4.93 16.02
C LEU A 50 -7.31 5.34 17.09
N GLN A 51 -7.73 5.41 18.35
CA GLN A 51 -6.82 5.71 19.45
C GLN A 51 -5.79 4.60 19.68
N LYS A 52 -6.18 3.34 19.47
CA LYS A 52 -5.28 2.19 19.59
C LYS A 52 -4.27 2.08 18.45
N PHE A 53 -4.67 2.49 17.26
CA PHE A 53 -3.85 2.43 16.03
C PHE A 53 -3.85 3.80 15.34
N PRO A 54 -3.17 4.80 15.93
CA PRO A 54 -3.12 6.14 15.34
C PRO A 54 -2.42 6.12 13.99
N PHE A 55 -2.89 6.95 13.06
CA PHE A 55 -2.22 7.12 11.78
C PHE A 55 -0.86 7.78 11.97
N ASN A 56 0.12 7.29 11.21
CA ASN A 56 1.42 7.94 11.14
C ASN A 56 1.36 9.05 10.08
N GLU A 57 1.41 10.31 10.52
CA GLU A 57 1.34 11.49 9.65
C GLU A 57 2.49 11.54 8.63
N GLU A 58 3.65 10.99 8.96
CA GLU A 58 4.79 10.91 8.03
C GLU A 58 4.49 9.97 6.86
N LEU A 59 3.65 8.94 7.08
CA LEU A 59 3.25 7.96 6.09
C LEU A 59 1.87 8.24 5.47
N ARG A 60 1.44 9.49 5.44
CA ARG A 60 0.08 9.91 5.08
C ARG A 60 -0.45 9.33 3.75
N ILE A 61 0.41 9.06 2.77
CA ILE A 61 -0.02 8.46 1.49
C ILE A 61 0.20 6.94 1.44
N TYR A 62 0.76 6.37 2.50
CA TYR A 62 1.06 4.95 2.66
C TYR A 62 0.30 4.40 3.87
N GLU A 63 -0.96 4.79 3.99
CA GLU A 63 -1.86 4.50 5.11
C GLU A 63 -2.19 3.01 5.21
N GLU A 64 -1.86 2.23 4.19
CA GLU A 64 -2.11 0.78 4.15
C GLU A 64 -1.60 0.05 5.40
N THR A 65 -0.44 0.46 5.94
CA THR A 65 0.12 -0.13 7.16
C THR A 65 -0.85 0.02 8.35
N ASN A 66 -1.47 1.18 8.48
CA ASN A 66 -2.45 1.44 9.53
C ASN A 66 -3.75 0.70 9.28
N PHE A 67 -4.23 0.69 8.03
CA PHE A 67 -5.45 -0.04 7.68
C PHE A 67 -5.28 -1.55 7.93
N LEU A 68 -4.14 -2.13 7.62
CA LEU A 68 -3.89 -3.53 7.91
C LEU A 68 -3.95 -3.83 9.42
N LYS A 69 -3.45 -2.93 10.30
CA LYS A 69 -3.61 -3.05 11.76
C LYS A 69 -5.07 -2.99 12.19
N LEU A 70 -5.84 -2.08 11.61
CA LEU A 70 -7.27 -1.93 11.87
C LEU A 70 -8.06 -3.16 11.38
N TYR A 71 -7.77 -3.68 10.19
CA TYR A 71 -8.41 -4.89 9.64
C TYR A 71 -8.07 -6.12 10.46
N ARG A 72 -6.79 -6.29 10.87
CA ARG A 72 -6.37 -7.37 11.77
C ARG A 72 -7.14 -7.34 13.10
N TYR A 73 -7.32 -6.15 13.66
CA TYR A 73 -8.02 -5.97 14.93
C TYR A 73 -9.52 -6.21 14.81
N SER A 74 -10.17 -5.67 13.78
CA SER A 74 -11.61 -5.83 13.56
C SER A 74 -11.98 -7.20 13.03
N LYS A 75 -11.02 -7.93 12.41
CA LYS A 75 -11.19 -9.21 11.71
C LYS A 75 -12.12 -9.14 10.52
N GLU A 76 -13.27 -8.49 10.67
CA GLU A 76 -14.31 -8.33 9.65
C GLU A 76 -14.70 -6.87 9.52
N GLN A 77 -15.05 -6.49 8.29
CA GLN A 77 -15.57 -5.17 7.95
C GLN A 77 -16.88 -5.35 7.18
N LEU A 78 -17.89 -4.58 7.53
CA LEU A 78 -19.14 -4.56 6.78
C LEU A 78 -19.08 -3.46 5.71
N PHE A 79 -18.97 -3.88 4.46
CA PHE A 79 -19.08 -2.98 3.33
C PHE A 79 -20.55 -2.67 3.02
N THR A 80 -20.84 -1.41 2.72
CA THR A 80 -22.14 -0.93 2.23
C THR A 80 -21.91 -0.13 0.95
N ASN A 81 -22.62 -0.45 -0.11
CA ASN A 81 -22.45 0.20 -1.42
C ASN A 81 -22.99 1.63 -1.52
N GLN A 82 -23.41 2.21 -0.40
CA GLN A 82 -23.86 3.59 -0.34
C GLN A 82 -22.67 4.54 -0.48
N ILE A 83 -22.72 5.45 -1.44
CA ILE A 83 -21.75 6.53 -1.56
C ILE A 83 -22.13 7.63 -0.57
N ILE A 84 -21.27 7.87 0.41
CA ILE A 84 -21.48 8.88 1.46
C ILE A 84 -20.51 10.05 1.37
N VAL A 85 -19.46 9.92 0.56
CA VAL A 85 -18.47 10.97 0.32
C VAL A 85 -18.21 11.07 -1.17
N TYR A 86 -18.27 12.30 -1.68
CA TYR A 86 -17.89 12.65 -3.03
C TYR A 86 -16.54 13.37 -2.98
N THR A 87 -15.53 12.79 -3.61
CA THR A 87 -14.20 13.39 -3.74
C THR A 87 -14.09 14.10 -5.08
N GLU A 88 -13.44 15.25 -5.07
CA GLU A 88 -13.12 15.98 -6.28
C GLU A 88 -11.94 15.29 -6.99
N LEU A 89 -12.22 14.70 -8.15
CA LEU A 89 -11.24 13.96 -8.92
C LEU A 89 -10.36 14.90 -9.75
N ASN A 90 -9.12 14.50 -9.98
CA ASN A 90 -8.15 15.20 -10.84
C ASN A 90 -7.71 16.60 -10.38
N ARG A 91 -7.80 16.92 -9.12
CA ARG A 91 -7.25 18.16 -8.56
C ARG A 91 -5.74 18.22 -8.76
N GLN A 92 -5.22 19.35 -9.23
CA GLN A 92 -3.79 19.56 -9.42
C GLN A 92 -3.00 19.59 -8.10
N ASP A 93 -3.66 20.00 -7.01
CA ASP A 93 -3.10 20.04 -5.66
C ASP A 93 -3.28 18.71 -4.88
N SER A 94 -3.72 17.65 -5.57
CA SER A 94 -3.86 16.33 -4.96
C SER A 94 -2.54 15.84 -4.37
N VAL A 95 -2.56 15.55 -3.08
CA VAL A 95 -1.39 14.99 -2.35
C VAL A 95 -0.85 13.75 -3.05
N SER A 96 -1.73 12.86 -3.48
CA SER A 96 -1.36 11.64 -4.20
C SER A 96 -0.63 11.92 -5.51
N LEU A 97 -1.00 13.00 -6.22
CA LEU A 97 -0.36 13.40 -7.46
C LEU A 97 1.04 13.96 -7.19
N GLN A 98 1.16 14.86 -6.22
CA GLN A 98 2.43 15.48 -5.84
C GLN A 98 3.47 14.45 -5.38
N TYR A 99 3.07 13.41 -4.65
CA TYR A 99 3.97 12.35 -4.21
C TYR A 99 4.31 11.35 -5.30
N ARG A 100 3.42 11.11 -6.26
CA ARG A 100 3.70 10.17 -7.38
C ARG A 100 4.78 10.68 -8.33
N LEU A 101 4.95 11.97 -8.45
CA LEU A 101 5.67 12.56 -9.58
C LEU A 101 7.15 12.78 -9.32
N ASN A 102 7.70 12.77 -8.09
CA ASN A 102 9.07 13.23 -8.07
C ASN A 102 9.90 13.21 -6.83
N ASN A 103 9.75 12.36 -5.89
CA ASN A 103 10.43 12.76 -4.69
C ASN A 103 11.25 11.60 -4.11
N SER A 104 12.55 11.86 -3.91
CA SER A 104 13.40 10.99 -3.09
C SER A 104 12.78 10.76 -1.70
N ARG A 105 12.00 11.74 -1.20
CA ARG A 105 11.19 11.60 0.01
C ARG A 105 10.08 10.55 -0.17
N ALA A 106 9.34 10.56 -1.28
CA ALA A 106 8.29 9.58 -1.56
C ALA A 106 8.85 8.15 -1.65
N ILE A 107 9.99 7.98 -2.32
CA ILE A 107 10.70 6.69 -2.40
C ILE A 107 11.07 6.20 -1.00
N ARG A 108 11.59 7.09 -0.15
CA ARG A 108 11.97 6.75 1.22
C ARG A 108 10.75 6.40 2.08
N LEU A 109 9.65 7.13 1.96
CA LEU A 109 8.41 6.85 2.70
C LEU A 109 7.80 5.51 2.26
N GLU A 110 7.80 5.22 0.97
CA GLU A 110 7.35 3.92 0.46
C GLU A 110 8.23 2.77 0.94
N TYR A 111 9.54 2.98 0.99
CA TYR A 111 10.48 2.03 1.57
C TYR A 111 10.13 1.72 3.03
N ILE A 112 9.92 2.75 3.87
CA ILE A 112 9.55 2.60 5.28
C ILE A 112 8.20 1.89 5.42
N ALA A 113 7.21 2.27 4.61
CA ALA A 113 5.89 1.65 4.65
C ALA A 113 5.94 0.16 4.31
N LEU A 114 6.69 -0.21 3.26
CA LEU A 114 6.88 -1.62 2.90
C LEU A 114 7.64 -2.39 3.97
N GLN A 115 8.67 -1.77 4.57
CA GLN A 115 9.39 -2.36 5.70
C GLN A 115 8.43 -2.71 6.84
N ASN A 116 7.60 -1.74 7.26
CA ASN A 116 6.61 -1.96 8.31
C ASN A 116 5.61 -3.06 7.94
N ILE A 117 5.13 -3.10 6.69
CA ILE A 117 4.20 -4.14 6.25
C ILE A 117 4.86 -5.52 6.31
N ILE A 118 6.09 -5.65 5.83
CA ILE A 118 6.78 -6.93 5.81
C ILE A 118 7.04 -7.43 7.24
N TYR A 119 7.57 -6.59 8.13
CA TYR A 119 7.88 -7.01 9.49
C TYR A 119 6.64 -7.24 10.35
N ASP A 120 5.61 -6.40 10.23
CA ASP A 120 4.41 -6.50 11.07
C ASP A 120 3.43 -7.59 10.63
N PHE A 121 3.47 -8.01 9.33
CA PHE A 121 2.40 -8.82 8.74
C PHE A 121 2.88 -10.04 7.93
N TYR A 122 4.18 -10.32 7.87
CA TYR A 122 4.68 -11.47 7.09
C TYR A 122 3.96 -12.77 7.45
N ASP A 123 3.86 -13.09 8.74
CA ASP A 123 3.23 -14.33 9.21
C ASP A 123 1.74 -14.37 8.89
N ASP A 124 1.07 -13.22 8.89
CA ASP A 124 -0.34 -13.13 8.51
C ASP A 124 -0.54 -13.41 7.01
N TYR A 125 0.37 -12.92 6.15
CA TYR A 125 0.36 -13.25 4.72
C TYR A 125 0.56 -14.75 4.48
N VAL A 126 1.47 -15.38 5.24
CA VAL A 126 1.68 -16.83 5.20
C VAL A 126 0.41 -17.56 5.64
N ALA A 127 -0.17 -17.18 6.78
CA ALA A 127 -1.40 -17.77 7.31
C ALA A 127 -2.60 -17.59 6.37
N ALA A 128 -2.66 -16.47 5.65
CA ALA A 128 -3.68 -16.20 4.65
C ALA A 128 -3.48 -16.97 3.33
N GLY A 129 -2.36 -17.67 3.14
CA GLY A 129 -1.99 -18.25 1.84
C GLY A 129 -1.69 -17.22 0.75
N ALA A 130 -1.26 -16.01 1.15
CA ALA A 130 -1.01 -14.84 0.29
C ALA A 130 0.49 -14.62 0.00
N LEU A 131 1.23 -15.70 -0.23
CA LEU A 131 2.68 -15.66 -0.45
C LEU A 131 3.09 -14.83 -1.67
N ALA A 132 2.33 -14.87 -2.74
CA ALA A 132 2.62 -14.08 -3.94
C ALA A 132 2.59 -12.58 -3.64
N GLN A 133 1.62 -12.13 -2.86
CA GLN A 133 1.44 -10.73 -2.47
C GLN A 133 2.61 -10.25 -1.59
N ILE A 134 3.00 -11.02 -0.57
CA ILE A 134 4.12 -10.62 0.28
C ILE A 134 5.45 -10.68 -0.46
N HIS A 135 5.68 -11.65 -1.34
CA HIS A 135 6.88 -11.73 -2.16
C HIS A 135 7.00 -10.55 -3.14
N GLU A 136 5.88 -10.07 -3.69
CA GLU A 136 5.89 -8.85 -4.52
C GLU A 136 6.33 -7.63 -3.69
N ARG A 137 5.81 -7.48 -2.48
CA ARG A 137 6.20 -6.40 -1.54
C ARG A 137 7.67 -6.49 -1.16
N ILE A 138 8.17 -7.68 -0.85
CA ILE A 138 9.58 -7.92 -0.55
C ILE A 138 10.45 -7.56 -1.76
N ARG A 139 10.06 -7.96 -2.96
CA ARG A 139 10.78 -7.58 -4.18
C ARG A 139 10.86 -6.07 -4.35
N LYS A 140 9.74 -5.35 -4.17
CA LYS A 140 9.69 -3.89 -4.24
C LYS A 140 10.53 -3.23 -3.15
N TYR A 141 10.43 -3.71 -1.91
CA TYR A 141 11.26 -3.27 -0.78
C TYR A 141 12.76 -3.33 -1.10
N ARG A 142 13.21 -4.44 -1.69
CA ARG A 142 14.61 -4.64 -2.10
C ARG A 142 15.09 -3.59 -3.09
N PHE A 143 14.28 -3.27 -4.10
CA PHE A 143 14.62 -2.22 -5.05
C PHE A 143 14.68 -0.84 -4.38
N LEU A 144 13.75 -0.55 -3.49
CA LEU A 144 13.72 0.72 -2.79
C LEU A 144 14.88 0.86 -1.78
N ALA A 145 15.29 -0.23 -1.13
CA ALA A 145 16.45 -0.25 -0.23
C ALA A 145 17.71 0.26 -0.94
N ILE A 146 17.96 -0.21 -2.17
CA ILE A 146 19.08 0.27 -2.98
C ILE A 146 18.89 1.75 -3.33
N ALA A 147 17.68 2.14 -3.72
CA ALA A 147 17.39 3.52 -4.11
C ALA A 147 17.55 4.52 -2.96
N VAL A 148 17.31 4.12 -1.71
CA VAL A 148 17.50 4.96 -0.52
C VAL A 148 18.91 4.83 0.09
N ASN A 149 19.79 4.03 -0.52
CA ASN A 149 21.13 3.70 -0.01
C ASN A 149 21.10 3.03 1.38
N ASP A 150 20.06 2.26 1.66
CA ASP A 150 20.02 1.44 2.86
C ASP A 150 20.70 0.11 2.58
N TYR A 151 21.91 -0.02 3.10
CA TYR A 151 22.78 -1.17 2.88
C TYR A 151 22.93 -2.03 4.14
N ARG A 152 22.00 -1.90 5.10
CA ARG A 152 22.01 -2.79 6.27
C ARG A 152 21.88 -4.24 5.82
N ASP A 153 22.59 -5.11 6.51
CA ASP A 153 22.42 -6.55 6.30
C ASP A 153 21.06 -6.94 6.87
N ASP A 154 20.11 -7.05 5.95
CA ASP A 154 18.75 -7.47 6.22
C ASP A 154 18.57 -8.82 5.53
N GLU A 155 18.10 -9.82 6.26
CA GLU A 155 17.82 -11.16 5.74
C GLU A 155 16.81 -11.12 4.58
N LEU A 156 15.99 -10.09 4.54
CA LEU A 156 15.04 -9.84 3.47
C LEU A 156 15.68 -9.28 2.19
N ILE A 157 16.92 -8.75 2.27
CA ILE A 157 17.64 -8.28 1.09
C ILE A 157 18.42 -9.47 0.53
N PRO A 158 18.01 -10.07 -0.60
CA PRO A 158 18.66 -11.28 -1.08
C PRO A 158 20.08 -10.98 -1.55
N LYS A 159 20.89 -11.98 -1.42
CA LYS A 159 22.21 -12.08 -2.05
C LYS A 159 22.10 -12.23 -3.59
N ASN A 160 21.19 -11.49 -4.25
CA ASN A 160 21.13 -11.45 -5.70
C ASN A 160 22.35 -10.71 -6.21
N GLN A 161 23.15 -11.38 -7.03
CA GLN A 161 24.42 -10.86 -7.53
C GLN A 161 24.29 -9.47 -8.18
N LEU A 162 23.24 -9.24 -8.97
CA LEU A 162 22.99 -7.95 -9.61
C LEU A 162 22.72 -6.85 -8.57
N LEU A 163 21.89 -7.14 -7.58
CA LEU A 163 21.57 -6.17 -6.52
C LEU A 163 22.80 -5.91 -5.64
N GLN A 164 23.66 -6.91 -5.42
CA GLN A 164 24.94 -6.71 -4.72
C GLN A 164 25.88 -5.81 -5.51
N VAL A 165 25.97 -5.95 -6.83
CA VAL A 165 26.76 -5.05 -7.68
C VAL A 165 26.27 -3.60 -7.52
N PHE A 166 24.97 -3.35 -7.59
CA PHE A 166 24.39 -2.01 -7.35
C PHE A 166 24.72 -1.48 -5.95
N ARG A 167 24.68 -2.36 -4.94
CA ARG A 167 25.05 -2.04 -3.56
C ARG A 167 26.54 -1.68 -3.44
N ILE A 168 27.43 -2.54 -3.95
CA ILE A 168 28.88 -2.35 -3.89
C ILE A 168 29.31 -1.08 -4.62
N LEU A 169 28.74 -0.83 -5.79
CA LEU A 169 29.03 0.35 -6.60
C LEU A 169 28.29 1.61 -6.13
N LYS A 170 27.50 1.52 -5.04
CA LYS A 170 26.69 2.62 -4.50
C LYS A 170 25.82 3.32 -5.56
N LEU A 171 25.28 2.55 -6.49
CA LEU A 171 24.48 3.04 -7.62
C LEU A 171 23.04 3.39 -7.25
N GLY A 172 22.74 3.66 -5.97
CA GLY A 172 21.40 4.05 -5.51
C GLY A 172 20.84 5.30 -6.22
N TYR A 173 21.73 6.21 -6.67
CA TYR A 173 21.30 7.36 -7.47
C TYR A 173 20.75 6.91 -8.84
N LEU A 174 21.41 6.00 -9.54
CA LEU A 174 20.91 5.49 -10.81
C LEU A 174 19.61 4.72 -10.65
N MET A 175 19.46 3.96 -9.58
CA MET A 175 18.22 3.25 -9.26
C MET A 175 17.07 4.25 -9.00
N ARG A 176 17.32 5.34 -8.27
CA ARG A 176 16.33 6.42 -8.07
C ARG A 176 15.90 7.04 -9.38
N MET A 177 16.84 7.39 -10.23
CA MET A 177 16.57 7.94 -11.57
C MET A 177 15.71 6.97 -12.39
N PHE A 178 16.03 5.69 -12.37
CA PHE A 178 15.25 4.66 -13.06
C PHE A 178 13.80 4.58 -12.54
N ILE A 179 13.60 4.57 -11.23
CA ILE A 179 12.26 4.55 -10.62
C ILE A 179 11.47 5.79 -11.01
N ILE A 180 12.07 6.97 -10.96
CA ILE A 180 11.42 8.24 -11.32
C ILE A 180 11.03 8.22 -12.80
N ILE A 181 11.93 7.88 -13.70
CA ILE A 181 11.67 7.80 -15.14
C ILE A 181 10.57 6.79 -15.44
N HIS A 182 10.65 5.59 -14.88
CA HIS A 182 9.62 4.57 -15.08
C HIS A 182 8.23 5.02 -14.60
N SER A 183 8.18 5.71 -13.47
CA SER A 183 6.93 6.27 -12.93
C SER A 183 6.33 7.33 -13.87
N HIS A 184 7.16 8.19 -14.46
CA HIS A 184 6.72 9.20 -15.42
C HIS A 184 6.20 8.56 -16.71
N ILE A 185 6.93 7.60 -17.27
CA ILE A 185 6.50 6.87 -18.48
C ILE A 185 5.14 6.20 -18.22
N LYS A 186 5.01 5.47 -17.12
CA LYS A 186 3.76 4.80 -16.77
C LYS A 186 2.58 5.77 -16.59
N TYR A 187 2.85 7.00 -16.15
CA TYR A 187 1.82 8.03 -16.03
C TYR A 187 1.39 8.60 -17.37
N MET A 188 2.35 8.82 -18.30
CA MET A 188 2.04 9.32 -19.65
C MET A 188 1.16 8.35 -20.47
N PHE A 189 1.35 7.05 -20.27
CA PHE A 189 0.57 6.02 -20.98
C PHE A 189 -0.75 5.64 -20.28
N LYS A 190 -1.08 6.23 -19.11
CA LYS A 190 -2.36 6.02 -18.42
C LYS A 190 -3.39 7.13 -18.68
N LYS A 191 -3.02 8.16 -19.43
CA LYS A 191 -3.94 9.18 -19.94
C LYS A 191 -4.51 8.73 -21.27
#